data_ed4bee9c1652ad17c1685287050712d1
#
_entry.id   ed4bee9c1652ad17c1685287050712d1
#
_cell.length_a   1.000
_cell.length_b   1.000
_cell.length_c   1.000
_cell.angle_alpha   90.00
_cell.angle_beta   90.00
_cell.angle_gamma   90.00
#
_symmetry.space_group_name_H-M   'P 1'
#
loop_
_entity.id
_entity.type
_entity.pdbx_description
1 polymer ?
#
loop_
_entity_poly.entity_id
_entity_poly.type
_entity_poly.pdbx_seq_one_letter_code
_entity_poly.pdbx_strand_id
1 'polypeptide(L)'
;MKTFFNYLLLFTFAITISSCATSKAIFATGVNVDKYEYVVFGDKSTGDRELDDVVMMVQNEISNTKLTVISSTEANRLIANGKYVLSPHINVKSEKWDGGHTYITINFHDFDTNQSIAVIKSSGIGLTVSHDQNIALKSISQKLQEVF
;
A
#
# COMPACT_ATOMS: atom_id res chain seq x y z
N MET A 1 8.46 -41.84 25.35
CA MET A 1 7.13 -41.39 24.86
C MET A 1 6.77 -39.95 25.24
N LYS A 2 6.99 -39.48 26.47
CA LYS A 2 6.65 -38.10 26.89
C LYS A 2 7.43 -37.02 26.16
N THR A 3 8.68 -37.22 25.83
CA THR A 3 9.52 -36.25 25.08
C THR A 3 9.10 -36.12 23.63
N PHE A 4 8.74 -37.20 22.96
CA PHE A 4 8.27 -37.19 21.58
C PHE A 4 6.93 -36.44 21.44
N PHE A 5 6.03 -36.58 22.39
CA PHE A 5 4.75 -35.90 22.44
C PHE A 5 4.93 -34.40 22.64
N ASN A 6 5.88 -33.95 23.44
CA ASN A 6 6.20 -32.55 23.65
C ASN A 6 6.78 -31.89 22.38
N TYR A 7 7.66 -32.57 21.63
CA TYR A 7 8.18 -32.07 20.38
C TYR A 7 7.11 -31.99 19.28
N LEU A 8 6.20 -32.97 19.24
CA LEU A 8 5.07 -32.96 18.30
C LEU A 8 4.12 -31.78 18.61
N LEU A 9 3.85 -31.51 19.90
CA LEU A 9 3.00 -30.40 20.33
C LEU A 9 3.65 -29.05 20.00
N LEU A 10 4.98 -28.89 20.18
CA LEU A 10 5.72 -27.69 19.81
C LEU A 10 5.74 -27.46 18.30
N PHE A 11 5.87 -28.51 17.52
CA PHE A 11 5.89 -28.45 16.06
C PHE A 11 4.50 -28.08 15.47
N THR A 12 3.43 -28.62 16.06
CA THR A 12 2.05 -28.22 15.63
C THR A 12 1.71 -26.78 16.00
N PHE A 13 2.25 -26.23 17.11
CA PHE A 13 2.01 -24.85 17.49
C PHE A 13 2.76 -23.85 16.60
N ALA A 14 3.90 -24.23 16.02
CA ALA A 14 4.68 -23.38 15.12
C ALA A 14 4.02 -23.16 13.74
N ILE A 15 3.09 -24.02 13.33
CA ILE A 15 2.45 -23.95 12.00
C ILE A 15 1.21 -23.03 11.98
N THR A 16 0.67 -22.63 13.15
CA THR A 16 -0.62 -21.93 13.24
C THR A 16 -0.54 -20.39 13.16
N ILE A 17 0.64 -19.79 13.00
CA ILE A 17 0.77 -18.34 12.88
C ILE A 17 1.02 -17.95 11.40
N SER A 18 0.21 -18.43 10.47
CA SER A 18 0.25 -17.90 9.12
C SER A 18 -0.69 -16.71 9.01
N SER A 19 -0.16 -15.49 9.20
CA SER A 19 -0.86 -14.28 8.76
C SER A 19 -0.95 -14.31 7.23
N CYS A 20 -2.16 -14.17 6.69
CA CYS A 20 -2.34 -14.16 5.25
C CYS A 20 -2.24 -12.72 4.73
N ALA A 21 -1.21 -12.45 3.93
CA ALA A 21 -1.04 -11.20 3.22
C ALA A 21 -1.10 -11.45 1.71
N THR A 22 -1.80 -10.59 0.98
CA THR A 22 -1.77 -10.60 -0.48
C THR A 22 -1.50 -9.21 -1.01
N SER A 23 -0.70 -9.11 -2.08
CA SER A 23 -0.51 -7.86 -2.80
C SER A 23 -0.52 -8.10 -4.30
N LYS A 24 -1.00 -7.09 -5.05
CA LYS A 24 -1.11 -7.14 -6.51
C LYS A 24 -0.88 -5.75 -7.09
N ALA A 25 -0.10 -5.69 -8.18
CA ALA A 25 0.02 -4.49 -9.01
C ALA A 25 -0.63 -4.76 -10.38
N ILE A 26 -1.36 -3.79 -10.89
CA ILE A 26 -2.01 -3.82 -12.21
C ILE A 26 -1.60 -2.52 -12.91
N PHE A 27 -1.08 -2.61 -14.12
CA PHE A 27 -0.64 -1.47 -14.90
C PHE A 27 -1.58 -1.23 -16.09
N ALA A 28 -1.76 0.03 -16.46
CA ALA A 28 -2.45 0.37 -17.69
C ALA A 28 -1.63 -0.10 -18.90
N THR A 29 -2.30 -0.55 -19.94
CA THR A 29 -1.66 -1.07 -21.14
C THR A 29 -0.80 -0.01 -21.81
N GLY A 30 0.45 -0.35 -22.12
CA GLY A 30 1.39 0.55 -22.83
C GLY A 30 2.02 1.64 -21.95
N VAL A 31 1.76 1.65 -20.64
CA VAL A 31 2.38 2.61 -19.73
C VAL A 31 3.76 2.15 -19.29
N ASN A 32 4.72 3.08 -19.36
CA ASN A 32 6.03 2.93 -18.72
C ASN A 32 6.03 3.71 -17.40
N VAL A 33 6.08 3.01 -16.26
CA VAL A 33 6.11 3.63 -14.92
C VAL A 33 7.46 4.28 -14.60
N ASP A 34 8.54 3.85 -15.24
CA ASP A 34 9.89 4.36 -14.97
C ASP A 34 10.09 5.82 -15.38
N LYS A 35 9.21 6.38 -16.22
CA LYS A 35 9.25 7.79 -16.59
C LYS A 35 8.80 8.73 -15.48
N TYR A 36 8.13 8.20 -14.44
CA TYR A 36 7.65 8.97 -13.31
C TYR A 36 8.69 9.02 -12.21
N GLU A 37 9.16 10.23 -11.92
CA GLU A 37 10.18 10.50 -10.89
C GLU A 37 9.59 11.25 -9.69
N TYR A 38 8.38 11.81 -9.84
CA TYR A 38 7.78 12.73 -8.89
C TYR A 38 6.38 12.29 -8.49
N VAL A 39 5.99 12.62 -7.25
CA VAL A 39 4.65 12.34 -6.71
C VAL A 39 4.11 13.54 -5.95
N VAL A 40 2.81 13.82 -6.12
CA VAL A 40 2.05 14.83 -5.38
C VAL A 40 0.95 14.15 -4.61
N PHE A 41 0.90 14.36 -3.30
CA PHE A 41 -0.23 13.92 -2.49
C PHE A 41 -1.33 14.98 -2.47
N GLY A 42 -2.59 14.55 -2.66
CA GLY A 42 -3.77 15.38 -2.44
C GLY A 42 -4.17 15.39 -0.96
N ASP A 43 -4.78 16.49 -0.53
CA ASP A 43 -5.39 16.58 0.80
C ASP A 43 -6.69 15.78 0.79
N LYS A 44 -6.66 14.56 1.31
CA LYS A 44 -7.86 13.73 1.47
C LYS A 44 -7.89 13.11 2.86
N SER A 45 -8.86 13.53 3.65
CA SER A 45 -9.30 12.81 4.84
C SER A 45 -10.37 11.80 4.45
N THR A 46 -10.31 10.60 5.02
CA THR A 46 -11.35 9.57 4.86
C THR A 46 -12.60 9.89 5.70
N GLY A 47 -12.48 10.83 6.65
CA GLY A 47 -13.48 11.12 7.66
C GLY A 47 -13.42 10.19 8.88
N ASP A 48 -12.54 9.21 8.85
CA ASP A 48 -12.22 8.30 9.96
C ASP A 48 -10.75 8.47 10.35
N ARG A 49 -10.49 8.95 11.57
CA ARG A 49 -9.13 9.26 12.04
C ARG A 49 -8.20 8.04 12.01
N GLU A 50 -8.70 6.86 12.37
CA GLU A 50 -7.92 5.63 12.36
C GLU A 50 -7.48 5.24 10.93
N LEU A 51 -8.36 5.43 9.96
CA LEU A 51 -8.04 5.18 8.55
C LEU A 51 -7.14 6.28 7.97
N ASP A 52 -7.28 7.53 8.43
CA ASP A 52 -6.39 8.64 8.03
C ASP A 52 -4.94 8.36 8.48
N ASP A 53 -4.73 7.78 9.66
CA ASP A 53 -3.39 7.37 10.12
C ASP A 53 -2.79 6.30 9.19
N VAL A 54 -3.58 5.32 8.74
CA VAL A 54 -3.12 4.32 7.78
C VAL A 54 -2.81 4.96 6.41
N VAL A 55 -3.62 5.92 5.95
CA VAL A 55 -3.34 6.68 4.72
C VAL A 55 -2.00 7.41 4.82
N MET A 56 -1.71 8.07 5.94
CA MET A 56 -0.41 8.72 6.17
C MET A 56 0.75 7.72 6.17
N MET A 57 0.58 6.54 6.77
CA MET A 57 1.60 5.48 6.71
C MET A 57 1.85 5.03 5.27
N VAL A 58 0.82 4.88 4.45
CA VAL A 58 0.95 4.54 3.02
C VAL A 58 1.67 5.66 2.25
N GLN A 59 1.37 6.93 2.52
CA GLN A 59 2.09 8.06 1.92
C GLN A 59 3.58 8.04 2.28
N ASN A 60 3.92 7.71 3.52
CA ASN A 60 5.32 7.53 3.94
C ASN A 60 5.99 6.37 3.19
N GLU A 61 5.29 5.25 2.98
CA GLU A 61 5.85 4.13 2.20
C GLU A 61 6.08 4.51 0.73
N ILE A 62 5.19 5.31 0.12
CA ILE A 62 5.42 5.86 -1.23
C ILE A 62 6.64 6.78 -1.24
N SER A 63 6.79 7.62 -0.22
CA SER A 63 7.93 8.55 -0.08
C SER A 63 9.27 7.83 0.13
N ASN A 64 9.24 6.58 0.61
CA ASN A 64 10.42 5.73 0.79
C ASN A 64 10.83 4.98 -0.51
N THR A 65 10.09 5.14 -1.61
CA THR A 65 10.48 4.63 -2.93
C THR A 65 11.42 5.62 -3.64
N LYS A 66 11.73 5.37 -4.92
CA LYS A 66 12.50 6.32 -5.75
C LYS A 66 11.76 7.62 -6.09
N LEU A 67 10.45 7.72 -5.79
CA LEU A 67 9.63 8.87 -6.12
C LEU A 67 9.95 10.07 -5.20
N THR A 68 10.18 11.23 -5.81
CA THR A 68 10.39 12.48 -5.06
C THR A 68 9.05 13.17 -4.79
N VAL A 69 8.75 13.40 -3.51
CA VAL A 69 7.51 14.11 -3.10
C VAL A 69 7.68 15.60 -3.36
N ILE A 70 6.72 16.19 -4.05
CA ILE A 70 6.71 17.62 -4.42
C ILE A 70 5.35 18.27 -4.14
N SER A 71 5.30 19.59 -4.14
CA SER A 71 4.05 20.34 -4.03
C SER A 71 3.32 20.41 -5.37
N SER A 72 2.01 20.70 -5.35
CA SER A 72 1.20 20.88 -6.57
C SER A 72 1.73 22.05 -7.45
N THR A 73 2.25 23.09 -6.83
CA THR A 73 2.86 24.23 -7.57
C THR A 73 4.11 23.78 -8.32
N GLU A 74 4.97 23.01 -7.67
CA GLU A 74 6.18 22.46 -8.29
C GLU A 74 5.83 21.44 -9.38
N ALA A 75 4.80 20.62 -9.19
CA ALA A 75 4.31 19.69 -10.20
C ALA A 75 3.95 20.40 -11.51
N ASN A 76 3.17 21.47 -11.44
CA ASN A 76 2.81 22.25 -12.63
C ASN A 76 4.04 22.80 -13.37
N ARG A 77 5.06 23.27 -12.62
CA ARG A 77 6.32 23.74 -13.17
C ARG A 77 7.11 22.62 -13.87
N LEU A 78 7.18 21.45 -13.27
CA LEU A 78 7.88 20.29 -13.81
C LEU A 78 7.19 19.75 -15.07
N ILE A 79 5.85 19.69 -15.07
CA ILE A 79 5.06 19.27 -16.23
C ILE A 79 5.27 20.23 -17.41
N ALA A 80 5.28 21.53 -17.17
CA ALA A 80 5.58 22.51 -18.19
C ALA A 80 6.98 22.32 -18.81
N ASN A 81 7.91 21.67 -18.08
CA ASN A 81 9.24 21.29 -18.56
C ASN A 81 9.31 19.82 -19.07
N GLY A 82 8.17 19.21 -19.37
CA GLY A 82 8.08 17.87 -19.95
C GLY A 82 8.37 16.71 -18.98
N LYS A 83 8.30 16.95 -17.66
CA LYS A 83 8.43 15.91 -16.64
C LYS A 83 7.07 15.26 -16.34
N TYR A 84 7.11 14.01 -15.89
CA TYR A 84 5.94 13.23 -15.52
C TYR A 84 5.79 13.15 -14.00
N VAL A 85 4.58 13.42 -13.52
CA VAL A 85 4.25 13.47 -12.09
C VAL A 85 3.08 12.54 -11.80
N LEU A 86 3.18 11.75 -10.73
CA LEU A 86 2.09 10.89 -10.25
C LEU A 86 1.24 11.61 -9.19
N SER A 87 -0.04 11.27 -9.17
CA SER A 87 -0.97 11.62 -8.09
C SER A 87 -1.62 10.34 -7.57
N PRO A 88 -1.24 9.82 -6.40
CA PRO A 88 -1.85 8.64 -5.81
C PRO A 88 -3.19 8.98 -5.17
N HIS A 89 -4.20 8.15 -5.44
CA HIS A 89 -5.44 8.10 -4.70
C HIS A 89 -5.43 6.86 -3.80
N ILE A 90 -5.31 7.10 -2.49
CA ILE A 90 -5.21 6.03 -1.49
C ILE A 90 -6.60 5.79 -0.91
N ASN A 91 -7.04 4.54 -0.92
CA ASN A 91 -8.27 4.09 -0.28
C ASN A 91 -7.95 2.97 0.69
N VAL A 92 -8.37 3.13 1.94
CA VAL A 92 -8.24 2.14 3.01
C VAL A 92 -9.63 1.73 3.46
N LYS A 93 -9.84 0.43 3.54
CA LYS A 93 -11.08 -0.15 4.07
C LYS A 93 -10.71 -1.20 5.12
N SER A 94 -11.29 -1.09 6.32
CA SER A 94 -11.14 -2.07 7.38
C SER A 94 -12.50 -2.66 7.72
N GLU A 95 -12.59 -3.98 7.70
CA GLU A 95 -13.78 -4.74 8.08
C GLU A 95 -13.57 -5.29 9.48
N LYS A 96 -14.47 -4.93 10.42
CA LYS A 96 -14.34 -5.25 11.85
C LYS A 96 -15.01 -6.60 12.24
N TRP A 97 -15.63 -7.30 11.27
CA TRP A 97 -16.37 -8.54 11.49
C TRP A 97 -15.58 -9.76 10.99
N ASP A 98 -15.75 -10.90 11.63
CA ASP A 98 -15.17 -12.21 11.25
C ASP A 98 -13.63 -12.27 11.20
N GLY A 99 -12.97 -11.74 12.23
CA GLY A 99 -11.52 -11.82 12.33
C GLY A 99 -10.78 -10.64 11.73
N GLY A 100 -11.50 -9.69 11.13
CA GLY A 100 -10.95 -8.44 10.58
C GLY A 100 -10.27 -8.63 9.22
N HIS A 101 -10.49 -7.68 8.33
CA HIS A 101 -9.74 -7.58 7.07
C HIS A 101 -9.42 -6.11 6.81
N THR A 102 -8.17 -5.81 6.50
CA THR A 102 -7.78 -4.49 6.00
C THR A 102 -7.37 -4.59 4.55
N TYR A 103 -7.97 -3.73 3.73
CA TYR A 103 -7.66 -3.57 2.32
C TYR A 103 -7.07 -2.19 2.07
N ILE A 104 -5.94 -2.13 1.39
CA ILE A 104 -5.31 -0.89 0.93
C ILE A 104 -5.29 -0.93 -0.59
N THR A 105 -5.81 0.13 -1.21
CA THR A 105 -5.77 0.31 -2.66
C THR A 105 -5.16 1.67 -2.97
N ILE A 106 -4.11 1.69 -3.76
CA ILE A 106 -3.49 2.91 -4.28
C ILE A 106 -3.73 2.93 -5.78
N ASN A 107 -4.42 3.95 -6.27
CA ASN A 107 -4.56 4.21 -7.70
C ASN A 107 -3.66 5.39 -8.06
N PHE A 108 -2.60 5.13 -8.78
CA PHE A 108 -1.69 6.14 -9.31
C PHE A 108 -2.24 6.69 -10.61
N HIS A 109 -2.49 7.99 -10.63
CA HIS A 109 -2.86 8.74 -11.82
C HIS A 109 -1.69 9.60 -12.30
N ASP A 110 -1.62 9.83 -13.59
CA ASP A 110 -0.84 10.92 -14.13
C ASP A 110 -1.48 12.25 -13.70
N PHE A 111 -0.68 13.13 -13.10
CA PHE A 111 -1.19 14.36 -12.49
C PHE A 111 -1.77 15.35 -13.52
N ASP A 112 -1.20 15.38 -14.74
CA ASP A 112 -1.63 16.28 -15.81
C ASP A 112 -2.88 15.76 -16.52
N THR A 113 -2.87 14.50 -16.93
CA THR A 113 -3.94 13.91 -17.75
C THR A 113 -5.04 13.24 -16.94
N ASN A 114 -4.82 13.03 -15.64
CA ASN A 114 -5.68 12.26 -14.74
C ASN A 114 -5.94 10.81 -15.19
N GLN A 115 -5.12 10.28 -16.09
CA GLN A 115 -5.22 8.89 -16.54
C GLN A 115 -4.67 7.95 -15.46
N SER A 116 -5.36 6.84 -15.24
CA SER A 116 -4.87 5.78 -14.34
C SER A 116 -3.64 5.11 -14.94
N ILE A 117 -2.55 5.07 -14.19
CA ILE A 117 -1.25 4.52 -14.58
C ILE A 117 -1.05 3.14 -14.00
N ALA A 118 -1.28 3.01 -12.71
CA ALA A 118 -1.13 1.75 -11.98
C ALA A 118 -2.09 1.68 -10.80
N VAL A 119 -2.54 0.48 -10.47
CA VAL A 119 -3.30 0.20 -9.26
C VAL A 119 -2.53 -0.83 -8.45
N ILE A 120 -2.15 -0.47 -7.23
CA ILE A 120 -1.53 -1.40 -6.29
C ILE A 120 -2.54 -1.68 -5.17
N LYS A 121 -2.75 -2.97 -4.90
CA LYS A 121 -3.67 -3.44 -3.86
C LYS A 121 -2.94 -4.34 -2.90
N SER A 122 -3.29 -4.25 -1.63
CA SER A 122 -2.91 -5.25 -0.63
C SER A 122 -4.05 -5.54 0.31
N SER A 123 -3.99 -6.70 0.95
CA SER A 123 -4.87 -7.05 2.05
C SER A 123 -4.11 -7.75 3.15
N GLY A 124 -4.58 -7.58 4.37
CA GLY A 124 -4.06 -8.25 5.55
C GLY A 124 -5.20 -8.86 6.36
N ILE A 125 -4.96 -10.06 6.85
CA ILE A 125 -5.85 -10.80 7.75
C ILE A 125 -5.05 -11.19 8.98
N GLY A 126 -5.50 -10.77 10.15
CA GLY A 126 -4.86 -11.05 11.42
C GLY A 126 -5.89 -11.31 12.53
N LEU A 127 -5.44 -11.18 13.77
CA LEU A 127 -6.28 -11.42 14.96
C LEU A 127 -6.94 -10.15 15.51
N THR A 128 -6.47 -8.99 15.09
CA THR A 128 -6.97 -7.67 15.52
C THR A 128 -6.89 -6.69 14.35
N VAL A 129 -7.70 -5.63 14.37
CA VAL A 129 -7.70 -4.57 13.35
C VAL A 129 -6.30 -3.99 13.15
N SER A 130 -5.58 -3.67 14.23
CA SER A 130 -4.20 -3.16 14.14
C SER A 130 -3.23 -4.16 13.53
N HIS A 131 -3.40 -5.45 13.79
CA HIS A 131 -2.58 -6.51 13.18
C HIS A 131 -2.86 -6.62 11.68
N ASP A 132 -4.13 -6.58 11.26
CA ASP A 132 -4.53 -6.61 9.85
C ASP A 132 -3.96 -5.43 9.07
N GLN A 133 -4.03 -4.22 9.67
CA GLN A 133 -3.47 -2.99 9.09
C GLN A 133 -1.97 -3.11 8.89
N ASN A 134 -1.23 -3.62 9.90
CA ASN A 134 0.21 -3.81 9.80
C ASN A 134 0.60 -4.84 8.73
N ILE A 135 -0.16 -5.94 8.59
CA ILE A 135 0.05 -6.95 7.56
C ILE A 135 -0.19 -6.34 6.17
N ALA A 136 -1.32 -5.63 5.98
CA ALA A 136 -1.64 -4.97 4.72
C ALA A 136 -0.60 -3.90 4.36
N LEU A 137 -0.17 -3.09 5.34
CA LEU A 137 0.84 -2.04 5.16
C LEU A 137 2.20 -2.63 4.76
N LYS A 138 2.66 -3.68 5.42
CA LYS A 138 3.90 -4.37 5.05
C LYS A 138 3.84 -4.93 3.63
N SER A 139 2.70 -5.52 3.27
CA SER A 139 2.49 -6.09 1.94
C SER A 139 2.44 -5.02 0.85
N ILE A 140 1.82 -3.85 1.11
CA ILE A 140 1.79 -2.74 0.14
C ILE A 140 3.17 -2.10 0.00
N SER A 141 3.92 -1.93 1.11
CA SER A 141 5.29 -1.42 1.11
C SER A 141 6.20 -2.25 0.21
N GLN A 142 6.20 -3.57 0.38
CA GLN A 142 6.97 -4.48 -0.47
C GLN A 142 6.59 -4.32 -1.95
N LYS A 143 5.31 -4.23 -2.25
CA LYS A 143 4.83 -4.08 -3.63
C LYS A 143 5.20 -2.72 -4.23
N LEU A 144 5.20 -1.65 -3.45
CA LEU A 144 5.67 -0.32 -3.87
C LEU A 144 7.15 -0.34 -4.26
N GLN A 145 8.00 -1.02 -3.47
CA GLN A 145 9.44 -1.15 -3.76
C GLN A 145 9.73 -2.01 -5.00
N GLU A 146 8.83 -2.94 -5.36
CA GLU A 146 8.96 -3.72 -6.60
C GLU A 146 8.55 -2.92 -7.84
N VAL A 147 7.65 -1.93 -7.69
CA VAL A 147 7.08 -1.16 -8.79
C VAL A 147 7.90 0.10 -9.07
N PHE A 148 8.38 0.73 -8.02
CA PHE A 148 9.13 1.99 -8.04
C PHE A 148 10.51 1.83 -7.38
#